data_04214db9391f7884cbc74d80c547e90c
#
_entry.id   04214db9391f7884cbc74d80c547e90c
#
_cell.length_a   1.000
_cell.length_b   1.000
_cell.length_c   1.000
_cell.angle_alpha   90.00
_cell.angle_beta   90.00
_cell.angle_gamma   90.00
#
_symmetry.space_group_name_H-M   'P 1'
#
loop_
_entity.id
_entity.type
_entity.pdbx_description
1 polymer ?
#
loop_
_entity_poly.entity_id
_entity_poly.type
_entity_poly.pdbx_seq_one_letter_code
_entity_poly.pdbx_strand_id
1 'polypeptide(L)'
;PEVTIGIGFHWERKEAQTFEGMLRLEADGDRVWVINELPVERYLASVISSEMRATSSPSLLRAHAIISRSWLLTQMVHRINADHPSEETCGGWETEEELVRWYDRDDHQRFDVCADDHCQRYQGITRMVSDHVEEAIRSTYGQVLWDGKGICDARFSKCCGGATEGFLS
;
A
#
# COMPACT_ATOMS: atom_id res chain seq x y z
N PRO A 1 5.27 13.75 15.10
CA PRO A 1 4.45 13.16 16.13
C PRO A 1 4.91 11.74 16.49
N GLU A 2 4.45 11.23 17.64
CA GLU A 2 4.55 9.81 17.94
C GLU A 2 3.36 9.07 17.33
N VAL A 3 3.63 8.01 16.60
CA VAL A 3 2.64 7.18 15.92
C VAL A 3 2.77 5.75 16.42
N THR A 4 1.66 5.09 16.71
CA THR A 4 1.65 3.66 17.01
C THR A 4 1.73 2.89 15.70
N ILE A 5 2.70 1.99 15.58
CA ILE A 5 2.89 1.13 14.41
C ILE A 5 2.76 -0.33 14.81
N GLY A 6 2.31 -1.18 13.87
CA GLY A 6 2.08 -2.60 14.12
C GLY A 6 0.92 -2.84 15.07
N ILE A 7 -0.16 -2.11 14.92
CA ILE A 7 -1.33 -2.18 15.80
C ILE A 7 -1.88 -3.61 15.84
N GLY A 8 -1.97 -4.17 17.04
CA GLY A 8 -2.42 -5.54 17.26
C GLY A 8 -1.39 -6.63 17.01
N PHE A 9 -0.17 -6.31 16.60
CA PHE A 9 0.92 -7.25 16.42
C PHE A 9 1.85 -7.31 17.64
N HIS A 10 2.57 -8.41 17.81
CA HIS A 10 3.54 -8.58 18.90
C HIS A 10 4.71 -7.58 18.89
N TRP A 11 4.89 -6.85 17.80
CA TRP A 11 5.91 -5.80 17.62
C TRP A 11 5.34 -4.39 17.67
N GLU A 12 4.08 -4.23 18.11
CA GLU A 12 3.46 -2.92 18.31
C GLU A 12 4.35 -2.01 19.17
N ARG A 13 4.58 -0.80 18.71
CA ARG A 13 5.35 0.21 19.43
C ARG A 13 5.00 1.63 18.99
N LYS A 14 5.35 2.60 19.81
CA LYS A 14 5.34 4.00 19.42
C LYS A 14 6.66 4.37 18.75
N GLU A 15 6.58 5.11 17.66
CA GLU A 15 7.71 5.60 16.90
C GLU A 15 7.50 7.08 16.55
N ALA A 16 8.52 7.92 16.77
CA ALA A 16 8.49 9.31 16.34
C ALA A 16 8.60 9.37 14.81
N GLN A 17 7.59 9.94 14.15
CA GLN A 17 7.56 10.04 12.69
C GLN A 17 7.45 11.48 12.23
N THR A 18 8.07 11.78 11.09
CA THR A 18 8.03 13.06 10.41
C THR A 18 7.30 12.90 9.08
N PHE A 19 6.37 13.80 8.81
CA PHE A 19 5.55 13.78 7.60
C PHE A 19 5.81 15.02 6.77
N GLU A 20 5.69 14.88 5.46
CA GLU A 20 5.65 16.00 4.51
C GLU A 20 4.25 16.10 3.90
N GLY A 21 4.02 17.14 3.11
CA GLY A 21 2.72 17.37 2.49
C GLY A 21 1.74 18.07 3.44
N MET A 22 0.46 17.83 3.25
CA MET A 22 -0.61 18.45 4.03
C MET A 22 -1.21 17.45 5.01
N LEU A 23 -1.52 17.90 6.21
CA LEU A 23 -2.30 17.13 7.18
C LEU A 23 -3.74 17.65 7.21
N ARG A 24 -4.68 16.77 6.87
CA ARG A 24 -6.11 17.00 6.98
C ARG A 24 -6.62 16.32 8.24
N LEU A 25 -7.37 17.08 9.03
CA LEU A 25 -8.00 16.59 10.27
C LEU A 25 -9.50 16.54 10.06
N GLU A 26 -10.10 15.37 10.28
CA GLU A 26 -11.54 15.18 10.18
C GLU A 26 -12.11 14.66 11.50
N ALA A 27 -13.09 15.36 12.05
CA ALA A 27 -13.81 14.92 13.25
C ALA A 27 -14.81 13.81 12.87
N ASP A 28 -14.89 12.79 13.72
CA ASP A 28 -15.81 11.67 13.59
C ASP A 28 -16.29 11.24 15.00
N GLY A 29 -17.35 11.84 15.46
CA GLY A 29 -17.84 11.65 16.83
C GLY A 29 -16.81 12.11 17.87
N ASP A 30 -16.32 11.19 18.66
CA ASP A 30 -15.28 11.38 19.68
C ASP A 30 -13.83 11.17 19.18
N ARG A 31 -13.66 10.92 17.88
CA ARG A 31 -12.39 10.62 17.23
C ARG A 31 -12.00 11.69 16.23
N VAL A 32 -10.72 11.73 15.90
CA VAL A 32 -10.16 12.58 14.85
C VAL A 32 -9.34 11.69 13.91
N TRP A 33 -9.72 11.70 12.64
CA TRP A 33 -8.90 11.13 11.59
C TRP A 33 -7.79 12.11 11.23
N VAL A 34 -6.58 11.60 11.15
CA VAL A 34 -5.40 12.35 10.73
C VAL A 34 -4.95 11.80 9.39
N ILE A 35 -5.19 12.55 8.34
CA ILE A 35 -4.94 12.13 6.96
C ILE A 35 -3.77 12.94 6.41
N ASN A 36 -2.74 12.25 5.91
CA ASN A 36 -1.62 12.89 5.25
C ASN A 36 -1.84 12.89 3.73
N GLU A 37 -1.91 14.07 3.14
CA GLU A 37 -2.08 14.26 1.71
C GLU A 37 -0.75 14.64 1.07
N LEU A 38 -0.32 13.87 0.07
CA LEU A 38 0.94 14.09 -0.62
C LEU A 38 0.92 13.50 -2.03
N PRO A 39 1.84 13.92 -2.93
CA PRO A 39 1.94 13.33 -4.26
C PRO A 39 2.28 11.82 -4.19
N VAL A 40 1.74 11.05 -5.14
CA VAL A 40 1.96 9.59 -5.25
C VAL A 40 3.44 9.21 -5.15
N GLU A 41 4.30 9.90 -5.90
CA GLU A 41 5.73 9.57 -5.93
C GLU A 41 6.42 9.79 -4.57
N ARG A 42 5.95 10.76 -3.78
CA ARG A 42 6.46 11.00 -2.42
C ARG A 42 5.97 9.93 -1.45
N TYR A 43 4.72 9.51 -1.58
CA TYR A 43 4.20 8.35 -0.84
C TYR A 43 5.03 7.09 -1.13
N LEU A 44 5.28 6.79 -2.41
CA LEU A 44 6.06 5.63 -2.84
C LEU A 44 7.50 5.67 -2.33
N ALA A 45 8.14 6.84 -2.28
CA ALA A 45 9.48 6.97 -1.72
C ALA A 45 9.52 6.55 -0.24
N SER A 46 8.50 6.91 0.54
CA SER A 46 8.34 6.45 1.92
C SER A 46 8.10 4.95 2.01
N VAL A 47 7.19 4.41 1.19
CA VAL A 47 6.88 2.97 1.16
C VAL A 47 8.12 2.14 0.85
N ILE A 48 8.84 2.47 -0.23
CA ILE A 48 10.04 1.74 -0.62
C ILE A 48 11.10 1.76 0.47
N SER A 49 11.28 2.91 1.12
CA SER A 49 12.23 3.07 2.22
C SER A 49 11.82 2.32 3.49
N SER A 50 10.53 2.05 3.67
CA SER A 50 9.98 1.35 4.83
C SER A 50 9.90 -0.16 4.62
N GLU A 51 9.62 -0.61 3.40
CA GLU A 51 9.48 -2.01 3.03
C GLU A 51 10.83 -2.66 2.68
N MET A 52 11.71 -1.92 2.01
CA MET A 52 13.00 -2.42 1.53
C MET A 52 14.16 -1.73 2.25
N ARG A 53 15.32 -2.37 2.25
CA ARG A 53 16.52 -1.70 2.74
C ARG A 53 17.00 -0.68 1.70
N ALA A 54 17.38 0.50 2.15
CA ALA A 54 17.95 1.55 1.29
C ALA A 54 19.21 1.10 0.52
N THR A 55 19.86 0.03 0.99
CA THR A 55 21.03 -0.62 0.36
C THR A 55 20.67 -1.73 -0.62
N SER A 56 19.39 -1.95 -0.90
CA SER A 56 18.95 -2.92 -1.92
C SER A 56 19.44 -2.54 -3.30
N SER A 57 19.53 -3.52 -4.20
CA SER A 57 20.02 -3.26 -5.56
C SER A 57 19.13 -2.25 -6.29
N PRO A 58 19.68 -1.38 -7.14
CA PRO A 58 18.90 -0.42 -7.93
C PRO A 58 17.79 -1.08 -8.77
N SER A 59 18.03 -2.29 -9.26
CA SER A 59 17.03 -3.05 -10.02
C SER A 59 15.85 -3.47 -9.15
N LEU A 60 16.10 -3.93 -7.92
CA LEU A 60 15.04 -4.27 -6.97
C LEU A 60 14.23 -3.05 -6.58
N LEU A 61 14.89 -1.93 -6.26
CA LEU A 61 14.20 -0.69 -5.90
C LEU A 61 13.31 -0.17 -7.04
N ARG A 62 13.79 -0.23 -8.29
CA ARG A 62 12.98 0.14 -9.47
C ARG A 62 11.79 -0.80 -9.68
N ALA A 63 12.00 -2.10 -9.58
CA ALA A 63 10.91 -3.07 -9.68
C ALA A 63 9.87 -2.82 -8.58
N HIS A 64 10.31 -2.61 -7.33
CA HIS A 64 9.42 -2.32 -6.22
C HIS A 64 8.65 -1.00 -6.40
N ALA A 65 9.28 0.03 -6.99
CA ALA A 65 8.58 1.28 -7.31
C ALA A 65 7.43 1.06 -8.30
N ILE A 66 7.64 0.25 -9.34
CA ILE A 66 6.63 -0.04 -10.36
C ILE A 66 5.47 -0.85 -9.76
N ILE A 67 5.76 -1.93 -9.02
CA ILE A 67 4.71 -2.77 -8.44
C ILE A 67 3.93 -2.03 -7.34
N SER A 68 4.59 -1.28 -6.47
CA SER A 68 3.94 -0.49 -5.42
C SER A 68 3.03 0.60 -6.01
N ARG A 69 3.48 1.25 -7.10
CA ARG A 69 2.66 2.23 -7.81
C ARG A 69 1.44 1.59 -8.45
N SER A 70 1.63 0.43 -9.09
CA SER A 70 0.54 -0.30 -9.73
C SER A 70 -0.52 -0.69 -8.70
N TRP A 71 -0.09 -1.28 -7.59
CA TRP A 71 -1.00 -1.64 -6.50
C TRP A 71 -1.76 -0.42 -5.97
N LEU A 72 -1.05 0.67 -5.62
CA LEU A 72 -1.68 1.89 -5.09
C LEU A 72 -2.75 2.44 -6.04
N LEU A 73 -2.42 2.59 -7.32
CA LEU A 73 -3.35 3.15 -8.30
C LEU A 73 -4.56 2.24 -8.50
N THR A 74 -4.38 0.92 -8.43
CA THR A 74 -5.51 -0.03 -8.47
C THR A 74 -6.41 0.15 -7.26
N GLN A 75 -5.86 0.35 -6.05
CA GLN A 75 -6.66 0.63 -4.86
C GLN A 75 -7.49 1.92 -5.02
N MET A 76 -6.86 2.99 -5.54
CA MET A 76 -7.54 4.26 -5.78
C MET A 76 -8.68 4.13 -6.80
N VAL A 77 -8.46 3.37 -7.89
CA VAL A 77 -9.49 3.09 -8.90
C VAL A 77 -10.65 2.28 -8.31
N HIS A 78 -10.36 1.25 -7.52
CA HIS A 78 -11.40 0.48 -6.84
C HIS A 78 -12.25 1.34 -5.92
N ARG A 79 -11.64 2.24 -5.15
CA ARG A 79 -12.36 3.17 -4.30
C ARG A 79 -13.28 4.10 -5.08
N ILE A 80 -12.81 4.67 -6.20
CA ILE A 80 -13.64 5.53 -7.06
C ILE A 80 -14.84 4.75 -7.61
N ASN A 81 -14.64 3.48 -7.96
CA ASN A 81 -15.68 2.62 -8.50
C ASN A 81 -16.62 2.05 -7.42
N ALA A 82 -16.20 2.01 -6.15
CA ALA A 82 -17.03 1.55 -5.03
C ALA A 82 -18.21 2.50 -4.74
N ASP A 83 -18.14 3.75 -5.19
CA ASP A 83 -19.30 4.65 -5.23
C ASP A 83 -20.36 4.18 -6.24
N HIS A 84 -20.05 3.19 -7.10
CA HIS A 84 -20.95 2.48 -8.00
C HIS A 84 -20.76 0.97 -7.80
N PRO A 85 -21.45 0.35 -6.83
CA PRO A 85 -21.29 -1.07 -6.55
C PRO A 85 -21.70 -1.89 -7.78
N SER A 86 -20.70 -2.47 -8.45
CA SER A 86 -20.92 -3.64 -9.30
C SER A 86 -21.23 -4.82 -8.38
N GLU A 87 -22.26 -5.59 -8.69
CA GLU A 87 -22.80 -6.69 -7.87
C GLU A 87 -21.85 -7.90 -7.66
N GLU A 88 -20.60 -7.79 -7.96
CA GLU A 88 -19.59 -8.83 -7.70
C GLU A 88 -18.85 -8.56 -6.39
N THR A 89 -19.54 -8.78 -5.29
CA THR A 89 -18.89 -9.03 -4.01
C THR A 89 -18.17 -10.36 -4.11
N CYS A 90 -16.86 -10.35 -4.15
CA CYS A 90 -16.01 -11.54 -4.06
C CYS A 90 -16.25 -12.23 -2.71
N GLY A 91 -17.30 -13.08 -2.62
CA GLY A 91 -17.46 -14.03 -1.55
C GLY A 91 -16.40 -15.14 -1.72
N GLY A 92 -15.83 -15.60 -0.64
CA GLY A 92 -15.02 -16.81 -0.66
C GLY A 92 -15.87 -18.01 -1.06
N TRP A 93 -15.24 -19.07 -1.53
CA TRP A 93 -15.91 -20.37 -1.79
C TRP A 93 -15.16 -21.49 -1.08
N GLU A 94 -15.88 -22.56 -0.83
CA GLU A 94 -15.35 -23.77 -0.22
C GLU A 94 -15.77 -24.98 -1.04
N THR A 95 -14.78 -25.79 -1.41
CA THR A 95 -14.98 -27.11 -2.03
C THR A 95 -14.31 -28.17 -1.14
N GLU A 96 -14.45 -29.47 -1.47
CA GLU A 96 -13.75 -30.54 -0.74
C GLU A 96 -12.21 -30.45 -0.87
N GLU A 97 -11.71 -29.78 -1.89
CA GLU A 97 -10.28 -29.70 -2.22
C GLU A 97 -9.69 -28.30 -2.01
N GLU A 98 -10.53 -27.26 -1.95
CA GLU A 98 -10.08 -25.87 -1.94
C GLU A 98 -10.95 -25.00 -1.03
N LEU A 99 -10.29 -24.22 -0.18
CA LEU A 99 -10.90 -23.21 0.65
C LEU A 99 -10.33 -21.84 0.25
N VAL A 100 -11.14 -21.02 -0.43
CA VAL A 100 -10.78 -19.63 -0.73
C VAL A 100 -11.59 -18.72 0.18
N ARG A 101 -10.91 -17.99 1.03
CA ARG A 101 -11.51 -16.97 1.87
C ARG A 101 -10.93 -15.61 1.50
N TRP A 102 -11.77 -14.79 0.90
CA TRP A 102 -11.50 -13.36 0.85
C TRP A 102 -12.15 -12.76 2.08
N TYR A 103 -11.31 -12.36 3.04
CA TYR A 103 -11.81 -11.55 4.14
C TYR A 103 -12.33 -10.26 3.57
N ASP A 104 -13.46 -9.78 4.12
CA ASP A 104 -14.06 -8.51 3.71
C ASP A 104 -12.95 -7.46 3.65
N ARG A 105 -12.76 -6.92 2.48
CA ARG A 105 -11.77 -5.89 2.26
C ARG A 105 -12.24 -4.66 3.03
N ASP A 106 -11.48 -4.26 4.01
CA ASP A 106 -11.76 -3.04 4.78
C ASP A 106 -11.42 -1.82 3.93
N ASP A 107 -12.31 -1.53 2.97
CA ASP A 107 -12.16 -0.41 2.05
C ASP A 107 -12.27 0.90 2.81
N HIS A 108 -11.20 1.67 2.75
CA HIS A 108 -11.15 2.97 3.39
C HIS A 108 -12.06 3.96 2.66
N GLN A 109 -13.02 4.54 3.37
CA GLN A 109 -13.96 5.50 2.77
C GLN A 109 -13.45 6.94 2.78
N ARG A 110 -12.57 7.30 3.71
CA ARG A 110 -12.13 8.69 3.95
C ARG A 110 -10.76 9.02 3.37
N PHE A 111 -9.97 8.01 3.06
CA PHE A 111 -8.60 8.12 2.53
C PHE A 111 -8.30 6.97 1.57
N ASP A 112 -7.29 7.10 0.74
CA ASP A 112 -7.00 6.11 -0.30
C ASP A 112 -6.40 4.82 0.29
N VAL A 113 -5.48 4.95 1.23
CA VAL A 113 -4.77 3.84 1.89
C VAL A 113 -4.45 4.21 3.34
N CYS A 114 -4.40 3.23 4.24
CA CYS A 114 -3.90 3.44 5.59
C CYS A 114 -2.36 3.40 5.63
N ALA A 115 -1.81 3.79 6.78
CA ALA A 115 -0.37 3.77 7.01
C ALA A 115 0.14 2.46 7.62
N ASP A 116 -0.73 1.46 7.81
CA ASP A 116 -0.43 0.20 8.49
C ASP A 116 -0.23 -0.96 7.49
N ASP A 117 0.16 -2.12 7.99
CA ASP A 117 0.47 -3.34 7.22
C ASP A 117 -0.73 -3.90 6.44
N HIS A 118 -1.94 -3.45 6.71
CA HIS A 118 -3.13 -3.74 5.90
C HIS A 118 -3.00 -3.24 4.45
N CYS A 119 -2.38 -2.07 4.27
CA CYS A 119 -2.03 -1.51 2.97
C CYS A 119 -0.52 -1.64 2.73
N GLN A 120 0.12 -0.59 2.29
CA GLN A 120 1.57 -0.51 2.18
C GLN A 120 2.13 0.25 3.39
N ARG A 121 3.26 -0.20 3.90
CA ARG A 121 3.86 0.39 5.07
C ARG A 121 4.37 1.81 4.78
N TYR A 122 3.63 2.79 5.26
CA TYR A 122 3.96 4.20 5.13
C TYR A 122 4.44 4.78 6.47
N GLN A 123 5.62 5.36 6.51
CA GLN A 123 6.22 5.93 7.73
C GLN A 123 6.67 7.40 7.55
N GLY A 124 5.97 8.14 6.71
CA GLY A 124 6.35 9.51 6.39
C GLY A 124 7.74 9.59 5.77
N ILE A 125 8.45 10.68 6.04
CA ILE A 125 9.83 10.89 5.56
C ILE A 125 10.89 10.37 6.54
N THR A 126 10.49 9.73 7.64
CA THR A 126 11.40 9.27 8.71
C THR A 126 12.46 8.28 8.20
N ARG A 127 12.10 7.44 7.24
CA ARG A 127 12.97 6.41 6.64
C ARG A 127 13.55 6.80 5.28
N MET A 128 13.22 7.95 4.76
CA MET A 128 13.69 8.44 3.46
C MET A 128 15.15 8.91 3.56
N VAL A 129 16.11 7.99 3.41
CA VAL A 129 17.53 8.27 3.69
C VAL A 129 18.45 7.88 2.53
N SER A 130 17.91 7.60 1.31
CA SER A 130 18.76 7.07 0.26
C SER A 130 18.50 7.70 -1.11
N ASP A 131 19.55 8.25 -1.71
CA ASP A 131 19.57 8.72 -3.10
C ASP A 131 19.16 7.60 -4.09
N HIS A 132 19.39 6.33 -3.75
CA HIS A 132 19.00 5.20 -4.58
C HIS A 132 17.48 5.03 -4.69
N VAL A 133 16.73 5.33 -3.62
CA VAL A 133 15.26 5.31 -3.65
C VAL A 133 14.73 6.46 -4.51
N GLU A 134 15.24 7.67 -4.32
CA GLU A 134 14.86 8.84 -5.14
C GLU A 134 15.14 8.59 -6.63
N GLU A 135 16.30 8.00 -6.95
CA GLU A 135 16.65 7.63 -8.32
C GLU A 135 15.74 6.53 -8.88
N ALA A 136 15.38 5.52 -8.08
CA ALA A 136 14.46 4.47 -8.48
C ALA A 136 13.08 5.03 -8.83
N ILE A 137 12.55 5.92 -7.99
CA ILE A 137 11.28 6.62 -8.23
C ILE A 137 11.36 7.47 -9.49
N ARG A 138 12.39 8.30 -9.61
CA ARG A 138 12.56 9.21 -10.73
C ARG A 138 12.70 8.47 -12.06
N SER A 139 13.50 7.41 -12.11
CA SER A 139 13.75 6.63 -13.34
C SER A 139 12.56 5.75 -13.75
N THR A 140 11.61 5.51 -12.86
CA THR A 140 10.38 4.74 -13.13
C THR A 140 9.11 5.59 -13.04
N TYR A 141 9.25 6.91 -13.10
CA TYR A 141 8.13 7.83 -12.95
C TYR A 141 6.97 7.47 -13.89
N GLY A 142 5.77 7.32 -13.32
CA GLY A 142 4.55 6.99 -14.05
C GLY A 142 4.48 5.58 -14.65
N GLN A 143 5.53 4.73 -14.47
CA GLN A 143 5.49 3.36 -14.97
C GLN A 143 4.65 2.47 -14.05
N VAL A 144 3.78 1.65 -14.67
CA VAL A 144 2.91 0.67 -14.01
C VAL A 144 2.95 -0.66 -14.75
N LEU A 145 2.53 -1.72 -14.08
CA LEU A 145 2.23 -3.00 -14.72
C LEU A 145 0.85 -2.93 -15.38
N TRP A 146 0.76 -3.39 -16.60
CA TRP A 146 -0.45 -3.40 -17.41
C TRP A 146 -0.68 -4.76 -18.04
N ASP A 147 -1.86 -5.34 -17.87
CA ASP A 147 -2.23 -6.67 -18.36
C ASP A 147 -2.92 -6.68 -19.74
N GLY A 148 -3.05 -5.53 -20.37
CA GLY A 148 -3.77 -5.33 -21.62
C GLY A 148 -5.20 -4.80 -21.44
N LYS A 149 -5.72 -4.81 -20.21
CA LYS A 149 -7.06 -4.33 -19.85
C LYS A 149 -7.03 -3.19 -18.83
N GLY A 150 -6.11 -3.30 -17.85
CA GLY A 150 -6.01 -2.34 -16.76
C GLY A 150 -4.66 -2.38 -16.05
N ILE A 151 -4.51 -1.52 -15.05
CA ILE A 151 -3.37 -1.56 -14.15
C ILE A 151 -3.51 -2.79 -13.26
N CYS A 152 -2.43 -3.60 -13.20
CA CYS A 152 -2.43 -4.82 -12.40
C CYS A 152 -2.53 -4.52 -10.90
N ASP A 153 -3.35 -5.29 -10.18
CA ASP A 153 -3.30 -5.38 -8.72
C ASP A 153 -2.01 -6.12 -8.31
N ALA A 154 -0.91 -5.39 -8.32
CA ALA A 154 0.44 -5.93 -8.17
C ALA A 154 0.79 -6.14 -6.71
N ARG A 155 0.14 -7.09 -6.04
CA ARG A 155 0.44 -7.47 -4.66
C ARG A 155 1.84 -8.07 -4.57
N PHE A 156 2.48 -7.82 -3.44
CA PHE A 156 3.81 -8.36 -3.17
C PHE A 156 3.93 -8.82 -1.74
N SER A 157 4.83 -9.76 -1.51
CA SER A 157 5.20 -10.19 -0.18
C SER A 157 6.72 -10.23 -0.04
N LYS A 158 7.21 -10.02 1.16
CA LYS A 158 8.63 -10.07 1.47
C LYS A 158 9.19 -11.49 1.35
N CYS A 159 8.36 -12.49 1.63
CA CYS A 159 8.69 -13.90 1.54
C CYS A 159 7.42 -14.69 1.26
N CYS A 160 7.37 -15.38 0.13
CA CYS A 160 6.22 -16.20 -0.29
C CYS A 160 6.24 -17.62 0.26
N GLY A 161 7.25 -18.00 1.05
CA GLY A 161 7.38 -19.38 1.55
C GLY A 161 7.65 -20.43 0.46
N GLY A 162 7.94 -20.00 -0.77
CA GLY A 162 8.21 -20.88 -1.92
C GLY A 162 7.01 -21.13 -2.84
N ALA A 163 5.84 -20.61 -2.49
CA ALA A 163 4.65 -20.66 -3.33
C ALA A 163 3.88 -19.34 -3.25
N THR A 164 3.20 -18.98 -4.31
CA THR A 164 2.29 -17.84 -4.36
C THR A 164 0.88 -18.33 -4.62
N GLU A 165 -0.10 -17.61 -4.10
CA GLU A 165 -1.50 -17.87 -4.45
C GLU A 165 -1.75 -17.52 -5.91
N GLY A 166 -2.60 -18.33 -6.57
CA GLY A 166 -3.13 -18.01 -7.87
C GLY A 166 -4.24 -16.97 -7.75
N PHE A 167 -4.19 -15.93 -8.57
CA PHE A 167 -5.35 -15.07 -8.76
C PHE A 167 -6.28 -15.75 -9.75
N LEU A 168 -7.48 -16.06 -9.32
CA LEU A 168 -8.57 -16.40 -10.22
C LEU A 168 -9.18 -15.08 -10.69
N SER A 169 -8.98 -14.81 -11.96
CA SER A 169 -9.58 -13.67 -12.67
C SER A 169 -11.04 -13.94 -13.04
#